data_caf504821c7eca3b0574e80df347305c
#
_entry.id   caf504821c7eca3b0574e80df347305c
#
_cell.length_a   1.000
_cell.length_b   1.000
_cell.length_c   1.000
_cell.angle_alpha   90.00
_cell.angle_beta   90.00
_cell.angle_gamma   90.00
#
_symmetry.space_group_name_H-M   'P 1'
#
loop_
_entity.id
_entity.type
_entity.pdbx_description
1 polymer ?
#
loop_
_entity_poly.entity_id
_entity_poly.type
_entity_poly.pdbx_seq_one_letter_code
_entity_poly.pdbx_strand_id
1 'polypeptide(L)'
;HKELIGKVSKQWKAYNDKKETVLFDSPEFHALQTWKSGDYKADLALVYTLTQNTGNVMKQLEKIGFVWRDKATQFVGALWPRSNRAQNFKSGVGYIDTFLAYIKDKKLPVTIELSTKANELIVKDGRVVGVKAQAIGGDEKGRKYVVNAKNGVILATGGFGANVEMRNAYDELWGKKLGKTTPTTNLPSATGDGITMAKQVGANLVQMGWIQLFPAGDPQTGATSFKLGENSCIYVNRDGKRYVNESERRDVLAKANLAQKDGLFFVISSAKRALIDKDGRNAYGVKVEDILASGKSYKADTLEELAKKAGINAANLVETVKKWNEFCKKGTGDEMGRPT
;
A
#
# COMPACT_ATOMS: atom_id res chain seq x y z
N HIS A 1 26.65 7.61 3.42
CA HIS A 1 26.18 6.20 3.31
C HIS A 1 27.28 5.18 3.72
N LYS A 2 28.56 5.45 3.52
CA LYS A 2 29.66 4.57 4.01
C LYS A 2 29.59 4.37 5.52
N GLU A 3 29.33 5.44 6.26
CA GLU A 3 29.17 5.38 7.73
C GLU A 3 27.99 4.48 8.13
N LEU A 4 26.84 4.61 7.46
CA LEU A 4 25.66 3.78 7.70
C LEU A 4 25.95 2.29 7.46
N ILE A 5 26.59 1.97 6.34
CA ILE A 5 27.01 0.60 6.02
C ILE A 5 27.97 0.07 7.10
N GLY A 6 28.95 0.88 7.52
CA GLY A 6 29.88 0.51 8.57
C GLY A 6 29.21 0.21 9.94
N LYS A 7 28.19 1.01 10.31
CA LYS A 7 27.38 0.75 11.52
C LYS A 7 26.62 -0.57 11.41
N VAL A 8 25.92 -0.79 10.29
CA VAL A 8 25.15 -2.03 10.07
C VAL A 8 26.08 -3.25 10.07
N SER A 9 27.25 -3.17 9.45
CA SER A 9 28.20 -4.27 9.42
C SER A 9 28.72 -4.64 10.83
N LYS A 10 29.01 -3.64 11.67
CA LYS A 10 29.40 -3.87 13.06
C LYS A 10 28.28 -4.51 13.87
N GLN A 11 27.05 -4.04 13.72
CA GLN A 11 25.87 -4.58 14.40
C GLN A 11 25.59 -6.02 13.96
N TRP A 12 25.69 -6.30 12.66
CA TRP A 12 25.53 -7.65 12.11
C TRP A 12 26.57 -8.63 12.63
N LYS A 13 27.83 -8.20 12.71
CA LYS A 13 28.89 -9.01 13.29
C LYS A 13 28.60 -9.33 14.76
N ALA A 14 28.26 -8.31 15.57
CA ALA A 14 27.96 -8.49 16.99
C ALA A 14 26.76 -9.42 17.23
N TYR A 15 25.75 -9.37 16.36
CA TYR A 15 24.60 -10.27 16.37
C TYR A 15 25.01 -11.72 16.13
N ASN A 16 25.83 -11.96 15.10
CA ASN A 16 26.31 -13.30 14.77
C ASN A 16 27.25 -13.87 15.87
N ASP A 17 28.13 -13.03 16.43
CA ASP A 17 29.06 -13.43 17.50
C ASP A 17 28.28 -13.90 18.76
N LYS A 18 27.13 -13.29 19.05
CA LYS A 18 26.25 -13.66 20.17
C LYS A 18 25.35 -14.87 19.88
N LYS A 19 25.31 -15.36 18.63
CA LYS A 19 24.41 -16.44 18.19
C LYS A 19 22.95 -16.17 18.55
N GLU A 20 22.51 -14.93 18.38
CA GLU A 20 21.14 -14.51 18.65
C GLU A 20 20.14 -15.35 17.81
N THR A 21 19.04 -15.74 18.44
CA THR A 21 17.97 -16.53 17.80
C THR A 21 16.79 -15.69 17.28
N VAL A 22 16.75 -14.42 17.69
CA VAL A 22 15.75 -13.47 17.23
C VAL A 22 16.15 -12.87 15.87
N LEU A 23 15.19 -12.41 15.11
CA LEU A 23 15.47 -11.77 13.83
C LEU A 23 16.30 -10.49 14.04
N PHE A 24 17.43 -10.38 13.34
CA PHE A 24 18.25 -9.17 13.38
C PHE A 24 17.48 -7.98 12.85
N ASP A 25 17.48 -6.90 13.61
CA ASP A 25 17.02 -5.59 13.14
C ASP A 25 17.68 -4.45 13.92
N SER A 26 17.75 -3.28 13.27
CA SER A 26 18.19 -2.03 13.89
C SER A 26 17.65 -0.84 13.09
N PRO A 27 17.58 0.36 13.70
CA PRO A 27 17.25 1.59 12.96
C PRO A 27 18.14 1.81 11.75
N GLU A 28 19.43 1.51 11.86
CA GLU A 28 20.42 1.63 10.79
C GLU A 28 20.17 0.63 9.66
N PHE A 29 19.87 -0.62 10.00
CA PHE A 29 19.56 -1.64 9.01
C PHE A 29 18.24 -1.32 8.29
N HIS A 30 17.24 -0.86 9.04
CA HIS A 30 15.98 -0.39 8.48
C HIS A 30 16.21 0.80 7.53
N ALA A 31 17.03 1.79 7.93
CA ALA A 31 17.36 2.92 7.08
C ALA A 31 18.07 2.49 5.79
N LEU A 32 19.07 1.61 5.89
CA LEU A 32 19.82 1.11 4.74
C LEU A 32 18.92 0.40 3.74
N GLN A 33 18.03 -0.47 4.22
CA GLN A 33 17.09 -1.19 3.36
C GLN A 33 16.03 -0.27 2.75
N THR A 34 15.48 0.69 3.51
CA THR A 34 14.51 1.66 3.01
C THR A 34 15.11 2.53 1.91
N TRP A 35 16.32 3.04 2.13
CA TRP A 35 17.03 3.86 1.16
C TRP A 35 17.39 3.07 -0.11
N LYS A 36 17.89 1.83 0.03
CA LYS A 36 18.17 0.93 -1.09
C LYS A 36 16.90 0.59 -1.87
N SER A 37 15.80 0.24 -1.19
CA SER A 37 14.53 -0.10 -1.85
C SER A 37 13.92 1.06 -2.63
N GLY A 38 14.22 2.30 -2.21
CA GLY A 38 13.85 3.52 -2.91
C GLY A 38 14.86 3.96 -3.98
N ASP A 39 15.70 3.05 -4.48
CA ASP A 39 16.75 3.31 -5.49
C ASP A 39 17.65 4.50 -5.13
N TYR A 40 17.89 4.68 -3.83
CA TYR A 40 18.71 5.77 -3.26
C TYR A 40 18.21 7.18 -3.57
N LYS A 41 16.92 7.33 -3.90
CA LYS A 41 16.29 8.62 -4.27
C LYS A 41 15.82 9.42 -3.06
N ALA A 42 15.50 8.74 -1.95
CA ALA A 42 15.07 9.42 -0.74
C ALA A 42 16.21 10.20 -0.08
N ASP A 43 15.87 11.30 0.59
CA ASP A 43 16.78 11.99 1.50
C ASP A 43 17.11 11.07 2.69
N LEU A 44 18.39 10.69 2.82
CA LEU A 44 18.84 9.75 3.83
C LEU A 44 18.63 10.30 5.26
N ALA A 45 18.71 11.62 5.47
CA ALA A 45 18.48 12.21 6.79
C ALA A 45 17.02 12.04 7.23
N LEU A 46 16.07 12.18 6.30
CA LEU A 46 14.66 11.92 6.57
C LEU A 46 14.37 10.44 6.81
N VAL A 47 14.99 9.55 6.02
CA VAL A 47 14.91 8.10 6.24
C VAL A 47 15.44 7.74 7.63
N TYR A 48 16.56 8.31 8.03
CA TYR A 48 17.15 8.08 9.36
C TYR A 48 16.22 8.58 10.47
N THR A 49 15.69 9.78 10.34
CA THR A 49 14.74 10.34 11.30
C THR A 49 13.53 9.41 11.49
N LEU A 50 12.96 8.90 10.40
CA LEU A 50 11.88 7.92 10.46
C LEU A 50 12.28 6.67 11.24
N THR A 51 13.37 6.02 10.83
CA THR A 51 13.73 4.69 11.37
C THR A 51 14.19 4.72 12.82
N GLN A 52 14.88 5.78 13.23
CA GLN A 52 15.30 5.96 14.63
C GLN A 52 14.11 6.21 15.57
N ASN A 53 13.04 6.81 15.07
CA ASN A 53 11.88 7.14 15.91
C ASN A 53 10.74 6.08 15.86
N THR A 54 10.79 5.11 14.95
CA THR A 54 9.73 4.11 14.80
C THR A 54 9.41 3.38 16.11
N GLY A 55 10.41 2.90 16.83
CA GLY A 55 10.20 2.20 18.10
C GLY A 55 9.58 3.10 19.18
N ASN A 56 9.96 4.38 19.22
CA ASN A 56 9.38 5.34 20.17
C ASN A 56 7.91 5.62 19.84
N VAL A 57 7.56 5.76 18.55
CA VAL A 57 6.16 5.94 18.11
C VAL A 57 5.31 4.73 18.49
N MET A 58 5.83 3.51 18.29
CA MET A 58 5.12 2.29 18.71
C MET A 58 4.84 2.30 20.22
N LYS A 59 5.84 2.61 21.05
CA LYS A 59 5.68 2.72 22.51
C LYS A 59 4.68 3.82 22.91
N GLN A 60 4.63 4.94 22.19
CA GLN A 60 3.64 5.98 22.46
C GLN A 60 2.22 5.52 22.15
N LEU A 61 2.04 4.77 21.05
CA LEU A 61 0.74 4.18 20.70
C LEU A 61 0.28 3.16 21.76
N GLU A 62 1.20 2.32 22.26
CA GLU A 62 0.91 1.39 23.35
C GLU A 62 0.44 2.11 24.62
N LYS A 63 1.07 3.23 24.98
CA LYS A 63 0.67 4.04 26.14
C LYS A 63 -0.75 4.59 26.07
N ILE A 64 -1.26 4.78 24.86
CA ILE A 64 -2.65 5.23 24.65
C ILE A 64 -3.63 4.07 24.40
N GLY A 65 -3.18 2.82 24.58
CA GLY A 65 -4.03 1.63 24.50
C GLY A 65 -4.02 0.91 23.15
N PHE A 66 -3.06 1.22 22.25
CA PHE A 66 -2.91 0.47 21.01
C PHE A 66 -2.30 -0.90 21.26
N VAL A 67 -2.93 -1.94 20.74
CA VAL A 67 -2.45 -3.32 20.87
C VAL A 67 -1.99 -3.84 19.52
N TRP A 68 -0.73 -4.27 19.46
CA TRP A 68 -0.13 -4.87 18.28
C TRP A 68 -0.46 -6.35 18.16
N ARG A 69 -0.43 -6.88 16.95
CA ARG A 69 -0.37 -8.33 16.71
C ARG A 69 0.99 -8.87 17.13
N ASP A 70 1.02 -10.11 17.60
CA ASP A 70 2.24 -10.76 18.09
C ASP A 70 3.32 -10.97 17.02
N LYS A 71 2.95 -10.93 15.74
CA LYS A 71 3.89 -11.22 14.63
C LYS A 71 3.92 -10.06 13.64
N ALA A 72 5.11 -9.56 13.40
CA ALA A 72 5.39 -8.74 12.23
C ALA A 72 5.24 -9.56 10.94
N THR A 73 4.80 -8.92 9.88
CA THR A 73 4.65 -9.52 8.56
C THR A 73 5.52 -8.79 7.53
N GLN A 74 5.71 -9.43 6.39
CA GLN A 74 6.40 -8.84 5.24
C GLN A 74 5.39 -8.59 4.13
N PHE A 75 5.48 -7.45 3.46
CA PHE A 75 4.70 -7.15 2.25
C PHE A 75 5.50 -7.45 0.99
N VAL A 76 4.80 -7.65 -0.12
CA VAL A 76 5.40 -7.80 -1.46
C VAL A 76 6.40 -6.69 -1.73
N GLY A 77 7.62 -7.09 -2.10
CA GLY A 77 8.72 -6.19 -2.39
C GLY A 77 9.41 -5.58 -1.16
N ALA A 78 8.94 -5.86 0.07
CA ALA A 78 9.66 -5.47 1.27
C ALA A 78 10.87 -6.39 1.50
N LEU A 79 12.00 -5.82 1.88
CA LEU A 79 13.23 -6.59 2.11
C LEU A 79 13.28 -7.27 3.49
N TRP A 80 12.36 -6.92 4.41
CA TRP A 80 12.38 -7.42 5.79
C TRP A 80 10.98 -7.39 6.42
N PRO A 81 10.65 -8.32 7.36
CA PRO A 81 9.35 -8.40 8.01
C PRO A 81 9.21 -7.34 9.12
N ARG A 82 8.85 -6.10 8.76
CA ARG A 82 8.63 -4.97 9.69
C ARG A 82 7.21 -4.44 9.73
N SER A 83 6.27 -5.12 9.06
CA SER A 83 4.88 -4.65 9.02
C SER A 83 4.14 -5.08 10.27
N ASN A 84 3.98 -4.15 11.19
CA ASN A 84 3.20 -4.33 12.41
C ASN A 84 1.76 -3.83 12.19
N ARG A 85 0.79 -4.48 12.81
CA ARG A 85 -0.65 -4.20 12.65
C ARG A 85 -1.35 -4.20 13.99
N ALA A 86 -2.46 -3.44 14.07
CA ALA A 86 -3.36 -3.55 15.21
C ALA A 86 -3.90 -4.97 15.37
N GLN A 87 -4.10 -5.40 16.60
CA GLN A 87 -4.69 -6.72 16.91
C GLN A 87 -6.09 -6.86 16.30
N ASN A 88 -6.92 -5.83 16.40
CA ASN A 88 -8.27 -5.76 15.81
C ASN A 88 -8.24 -5.13 14.42
N PHE A 89 -7.28 -5.49 13.60
CA PHE A 89 -7.05 -4.85 12.31
C PHE A 89 -8.21 -5.02 11.33
N LYS A 90 -8.84 -3.88 11.02
CA LYS A 90 -9.71 -3.71 9.85
C LYS A 90 -9.19 -2.50 9.08
N SER A 91 -8.17 -2.68 8.21
CA SER A 91 -7.45 -1.58 7.56
C SER A 91 -6.82 -0.61 8.57
N GLY A 92 -6.97 0.71 8.45
CA GLY A 92 -6.48 1.71 9.39
C GLY A 92 -7.37 1.96 10.61
N VAL A 93 -8.50 1.28 10.72
CA VAL A 93 -9.52 1.54 11.77
C VAL A 93 -8.95 1.36 13.18
N GLY A 94 -8.05 0.39 13.39
CA GLY A 94 -7.46 0.17 14.71
C GLY A 94 -6.76 1.39 15.31
N TYR A 95 -6.16 2.24 14.47
CA TYR A 95 -5.57 3.51 14.93
C TYR A 95 -6.65 4.51 15.32
N ILE A 96 -7.68 4.65 14.49
CA ILE A 96 -8.79 5.59 14.73
C ILE A 96 -9.52 5.22 16.02
N ASP A 97 -9.88 3.95 16.18
CA ASP A 97 -10.58 3.46 17.37
C ASP A 97 -9.76 3.73 18.64
N THR A 98 -8.45 3.50 18.60
CA THR A 98 -7.57 3.77 19.75
C THR A 98 -7.54 5.26 20.09
N PHE A 99 -7.39 6.15 19.11
CA PHE A 99 -7.39 7.59 19.35
C PHE A 99 -8.73 8.07 19.89
N LEU A 100 -9.86 7.62 19.32
CA LEU A 100 -11.19 7.99 19.79
C LEU A 100 -11.44 7.51 21.23
N ALA A 101 -11.04 6.27 21.54
CA ALA A 101 -11.16 5.73 22.88
C ALA A 101 -10.31 6.54 23.89
N TYR A 102 -9.08 6.90 23.53
CA TYR A 102 -8.19 7.69 24.37
C TYR A 102 -8.72 9.11 24.62
N ILE A 103 -9.20 9.78 23.55
CA ILE A 103 -9.83 11.12 23.65
C ILE A 103 -11.00 11.08 24.64
N LYS A 104 -11.86 10.07 24.53
CA LYS A 104 -13.02 9.88 25.38
C LYS A 104 -12.63 9.59 26.85
N ASP A 105 -11.70 8.64 27.06
CA ASP A 105 -11.22 8.24 28.40
C ASP A 105 -10.60 9.42 29.15
N LYS A 106 -9.73 10.16 28.49
CA LYS A 106 -9.04 11.32 29.06
C LYS A 106 -9.87 12.62 29.02
N LYS A 107 -11.07 12.58 28.48
CA LYS A 107 -11.95 13.77 28.32
C LYS A 107 -11.20 14.93 27.67
N LEU A 108 -10.43 14.63 26.63
CA LEU A 108 -9.64 15.65 25.93
C LEU A 108 -10.55 16.64 25.21
N PRO A 109 -10.22 17.94 25.16
CA PRO A 109 -11.01 18.96 24.50
C PRO A 109 -10.79 18.90 22.98
N VAL A 110 -11.22 17.81 22.34
CA VAL A 110 -11.11 17.57 20.91
C VAL A 110 -12.48 17.62 20.26
N THR A 111 -12.66 18.47 19.27
CA THR A 111 -13.84 18.53 18.41
C THR A 111 -13.54 17.85 17.08
N ILE A 112 -14.41 16.96 16.64
CA ILE A 112 -14.29 16.24 15.36
C ILE A 112 -15.46 16.64 14.47
N GLU A 113 -15.15 17.36 13.39
CA GLU A 113 -16.14 17.81 12.41
C GLU A 113 -16.12 16.84 11.21
N LEU A 114 -17.11 15.97 11.14
CA LEU A 114 -17.29 15.04 10.02
C LEU A 114 -17.98 15.72 8.84
N SER A 115 -17.85 15.11 7.64
CA SER A 115 -18.47 15.65 6.41
C SER A 115 -18.17 17.14 6.18
N THR A 116 -16.98 17.58 6.59
CA THR A 116 -16.54 18.97 6.49
C THR A 116 -15.27 19.04 5.69
N LYS A 117 -15.31 19.79 4.59
CA LYS A 117 -14.18 19.97 3.67
C LYS A 117 -13.43 21.27 3.99
N ALA A 118 -12.14 21.17 4.27
CA ALA A 118 -11.23 22.30 4.30
C ALA A 118 -10.96 22.80 2.88
N ASN A 119 -11.06 24.09 2.67
CA ASN A 119 -10.97 24.70 1.33
C ASN A 119 -9.79 25.67 1.18
N GLU A 120 -9.38 26.32 2.27
CA GLU A 120 -8.38 27.40 2.21
C GLU A 120 -7.63 27.52 3.54
N LEU A 121 -6.33 27.76 3.49
CA LEU A 121 -5.53 28.17 4.63
C LEU A 121 -5.57 29.68 4.79
N ILE A 122 -5.82 30.17 6.00
CA ILE A 122 -5.83 31.60 6.32
C ILE A 122 -4.41 32.01 6.68
N VAL A 123 -3.87 32.98 5.94
CA VAL A 123 -2.53 33.54 6.19
C VAL A 123 -2.65 34.97 6.72
N LYS A 124 -1.91 35.27 7.76
CA LYS A 124 -1.72 36.64 8.29
C LYS A 124 -0.24 36.84 8.61
N ASP A 125 0.34 37.91 8.12
CA ASP A 125 1.75 38.27 8.34
C ASP A 125 2.72 37.12 8.04
N GLY A 126 2.49 36.42 6.90
CA GLY A 126 3.31 35.27 6.45
C GLY A 126 3.13 33.97 7.23
N ARG A 127 2.22 33.91 8.20
CA ARG A 127 1.94 32.76 9.03
C ARG A 127 0.54 32.20 8.76
N VAL A 128 0.41 30.87 8.70
CA VAL A 128 -0.90 30.20 8.68
C VAL A 128 -1.54 30.30 10.06
N VAL A 129 -2.70 30.97 10.14
CA VAL A 129 -3.42 31.27 11.38
C VAL A 129 -4.82 30.64 11.43
N GLY A 130 -5.19 29.84 10.44
CA GLY A 130 -6.49 29.19 10.44
C GLY A 130 -6.83 28.49 9.15
N VAL A 131 -8.07 28.00 9.10
CA VAL A 131 -8.63 27.23 7.97
C VAL A 131 -10.05 27.72 7.69
N LYS A 132 -10.40 27.89 6.42
CA LYS A 132 -11.79 27.97 5.97
C LYS A 132 -12.26 26.60 5.55
N ALA A 133 -13.43 26.20 5.99
CA ALA A 133 -14.02 24.91 5.67
C ALA A 133 -15.53 25.04 5.39
N GLN A 134 -16.12 24.01 4.83
CA GLN A 134 -17.54 23.96 4.54
C GLN A 134 -18.10 22.56 4.79
N ALA A 135 -19.25 22.46 5.42
CA ALA A 135 -19.99 21.22 5.52
C ALA A 135 -20.46 20.76 4.13
N ILE A 136 -20.15 19.52 3.78
CA ILE A 136 -20.47 18.90 2.48
C ILE A 136 -21.57 17.83 2.60
N GLY A 137 -22.01 17.54 3.81
CA GLY A 137 -23.07 16.55 4.10
C GLY A 137 -23.77 16.83 5.42
N GLY A 138 -24.82 16.02 5.72
CA GLY A 138 -25.63 16.17 6.91
C GLY A 138 -26.57 17.39 6.88
N ASP A 139 -27.19 17.70 8.01
CA ASP A 139 -28.17 18.78 8.16
C ASP A 139 -27.57 20.18 7.99
N GLU A 140 -26.26 20.30 8.19
CA GLU A 140 -25.52 21.55 8.05
C GLU A 140 -24.88 21.75 6.67
N LYS A 141 -25.26 20.95 5.67
CA LYS A 141 -24.70 21.05 4.33
C LYS A 141 -24.74 22.48 3.79
N GLY A 142 -23.57 22.98 3.37
CA GLY A 142 -23.41 24.35 2.89
C GLY A 142 -22.94 25.34 3.95
N ARG A 143 -23.00 25.02 5.24
CA ARG A 143 -22.51 25.87 6.33
C ARG A 143 -21.00 26.10 6.17
N LYS A 144 -20.59 27.34 6.28
CA LYS A 144 -19.19 27.76 6.20
C LYS A 144 -18.60 27.92 7.60
N TYR A 145 -17.36 27.47 7.74
CA TYR A 145 -16.59 27.58 8.97
C TYR A 145 -15.34 28.41 8.76
N VAL A 146 -15.00 29.19 9.77
CA VAL A 146 -13.70 29.83 9.93
C VAL A 146 -13.12 29.34 11.23
N VAL A 147 -12.07 28.54 11.16
CA VAL A 147 -11.38 27.99 12.33
C VAL A 147 -10.07 28.73 12.52
N ASN A 148 -9.96 29.50 13.60
CA ASN A 148 -8.72 30.17 13.96
C ASN A 148 -7.79 29.25 14.74
N ALA A 149 -6.53 29.18 14.34
CA ALA A 149 -5.51 28.36 14.95
C ALA A 149 -4.50 29.21 15.72
N LYS A 150 -4.44 29.04 17.06
CA LYS A 150 -3.48 29.76 17.91
C LYS A 150 -2.03 29.29 17.70
N ASN A 151 -1.85 27.96 17.60
CA ASN A 151 -0.53 27.34 17.54
C ASN A 151 -0.09 26.97 16.12
N GLY A 152 -1.01 26.64 15.23
CA GLY A 152 -0.75 26.27 13.85
C GLY A 152 -1.80 25.30 13.31
N VAL A 153 -1.64 24.91 12.06
CA VAL A 153 -2.49 23.96 11.33
C VAL A 153 -1.66 22.76 10.92
N ILE A 154 -2.15 21.55 11.22
CA ILE A 154 -1.54 20.31 10.78
C ILE A 154 -2.31 19.79 9.57
N LEU A 155 -1.63 19.66 8.42
CA LEU A 155 -2.18 19.04 7.24
C LEU A 155 -1.93 17.53 7.27
N ALA A 156 -2.99 16.76 7.49
CA ALA A 156 -2.96 15.30 7.50
C ALA A 156 -3.97 14.71 6.50
N THR A 157 -4.13 15.38 5.35
CA THR A 157 -5.21 15.16 4.36
C THR A 157 -4.94 14.01 3.39
N GLY A 158 -3.85 13.27 3.57
CA GLY A 158 -3.45 12.18 2.68
C GLY A 158 -2.92 12.66 1.33
N GLY A 159 -2.95 11.75 0.34
CA GLY A 159 -2.41 12.00 -0.99
C GLY A 159 -3.47 12.40 -2.02
N PHE A 160 -3.13 12.20 -3.30
CA PHE A 160 -3.95 12.61 -4.44
C PHE A 160 -4.30 11.44 -5.39
N GLY A 161 -4.29 10.21 -4.90
CA GLY A 161 -4.51 9.01 -5.73
C GLY A 161 -5.88 8.97 -6.43
N ALA A 162 -6.90 9.65 -5.90
CA ALA A 162 -8.21 9.78 -6.53
C ALA A 162 -8.33 10.97 -7.51
N ASN A 163 -7.33 11.84 -7.55
CA ASN A 163 -7.31 13.00 -8.46
C ASN A 163 -6.58 12.68 -9.77
N VAL A 164 -7.34 12.35 -10.81
CA VAL A 164 -6.80 11.97 -12.12
C VAL A 164 -5.95 13.09 -12.75
N GLU A 165 -6.41 14.33 -12.65
CA GLU A 165 -5.69 15.48 -13.22
C GLU A 165 -4.35 15.68 -12.54
N MET A 166 -4.32 15.63 -11.21
CA MET A 166 -3.10 15.77 -10.42
C MET A 166 -2.14 14.61 -10.69
N ARG A 167 -2.64 13.36 -10.79
CA ARG A 167 -1.82 12.21 -11.18
C ARG A 167 -1.14 12.43 -12.53
N ASN A 168 -1.89 12.88 -13.53
CA ASN A 168 -1.34 13.12 -14.87
C ASN A 168 -0.38 14.32 -14.92
N ALA A 169 -0.66 15.37 -14.15
CA ALA A 169 0.19 16.56 -14.09
C ALA A 169 1.58 16.26 -13.49
N TYR A 170 1.63 15.38 -12.49
CA TYR A 170 2.87 15.01 -11.80
C TYR A 170 3.48 13.68 -12.25
N ASP A 171 2.88 12.96 -13.21
CA ASP A 171 3.42 11.68 -13.67
C ASP A 171 4.76 11.85 -14.43
N GLU A 172 5.83 11.43 -13.80
CA GLU A 172 7.19 11.37 -14.35
C GLU A 172 7.64 9.91 -14.61
N LEU A 173 6.96 8.93 -13.98
CA LEU A 173 7.42 7.53 -13.94
C LEU A 173 6.74 6.63 -14.97
N TRP A 174 5.47 6.93 -15.29
CA TRP A 174 4.60 6.04 -16.06
C TRP A 174 4.36 6.50 -17.50
N GLY A 175 5.04 7.58 -17.94
CA GLY A 175 4.98 8.08 -19.32
C GLY A 175 3.59 8.54 -19.72
N LYS A 176 2.87 9.19 -18.81
CA LYS A 176 1.50 9.68 -18.99
C LYS A 176 0.46 8.58 -19.30
N LYS A 177 0.76 7.36 -18.87
CA LYS A 177 -0.13 6.20 -19.01
C LYS A 177 -1.20 6.14 -17.93
N LEU A 178 -1.20 7.04 -16.95
CA LEU A 178 -2.17 7.12 -15.85
C LEU A 178 -3.47 7.84 -16.24
N GLY A 179 -3.91 7.69 -17.48
CA GLY A 179 -5.10 8.34 -18.03
C GLY A 179 -6.37 8.21 -17.17
N LYS A 180 -7.45 8.79 -17.65
CA LYS A 180 -8.77 8.75 -16.97
C LYS A 180 -9.27 7.34 -16.65
N THR A 181 -8.77 6.35 -17.39
CA THR A 181 -9.17 4.94 -17.28
C THR A 181 -8.39 4.14 -16.22
N THR A 182 -7.29 4.69 -15.68
CA THR A 182 -6.58 4.01 -14.58
C THR A 182 -7.32 4.24 -13.27
N PRO A 183 -7.97 3.21 -12.70
CA PRO A 183 -8.73 3.34 -11.46
C PRO A 183 -7.79 3.57 -10.26
N THR A 184 -8.36 3.81 -9.09
CA THR A 184 -7.61 3.98 -7.84
C THR A 184 -8.09 3.02 -6.78
N THR A 185 -7.16 2.54 -5.93
CA THR A 185 -7.48 1.80 -4.70
C THR A 185 -7.63 2.74 -3.50
N ASN A 186 -7.41 4.04 -3.68
CA ASN A 186 -7.54 5.02 -2.62
C ASN A 186 -9.02 5.39 -2.38
N LEU A 187 -9.29 5.95 -1.21
CA LEU A 187 -10.59 6.53 -0.92
C LEU A 187 -10.89 7.69 -1.89
N PRO A 188 -12.16 7.92 -2.24
CA PRO A 188 -12.55 9.04 -3.10
C PRO A 188 -12.14 10.41 -2.57
N SER A 189 -11.90 10.53 -1.26
CA SER A 189 -11.42 11.75 -0.61
C SER A 189 -9.93 12.02 -0.78
N ALA A 190 -9.16 11.09 -1.35
CA ALA A 190 -7.72 11.29 -1.60
C ALA A 190 -7.50 12.16 -2.85
N THR A 191 -7.94 13.42 -2.80
CA THR A 191 -8.01 14.37 -3.91
C THR A 191 -6.86 15.38 -3.95
N GLY A 192 -5.97 15.36 -2.95
CA GLY A 192 -4.83 16.28 -2.87
C GLY A 192 -5.19 17.69 -2.40
N ASP A 193 -6.31 17.87 -1.71
CA ASP A 193 -6.78 19.18 -1.26
C ASP A 193 -5.76 19.90 -0.36
N GLY A 194 -5.14 19.18 0.58
CA GLY A 194 -4.11 19.77 1.45
C GLY A 194 -2.85 20.17 0.69
N ILE A 195 -2.45 19.38 -0.32
CA ILE A 195 -1.33 19.72 -1.19
C ILE A 195 -1.64 21.02 -1.96
N THR A 196 -2.84 21.13 -2.50
CA THR A 196 -3.30 22.32 -3.21
C THR A 196 -3.31 23.55 -2.31
N MET A 197 -3.89 23.43 -1.10
CA MET A 197 -3.92 24.53 -0.12
C MET A 197 -2.50 24.94 0.32
N ALA A 198 -1.62 23.96 0.57
CA ALA A 198 -0.24 24.24 0.95
C ALA A 198 0.53 24.99 -0.15
N LYS A 199 0.37 24.56 -1.41
CA LYS A 199 0.98 25.23 -2.57
C LYS A 199 0.50 26.68 -2.72
N GLN A 200 -0.77 26.96 -2.47
CA GLN A 200 -1.34 28.30 -2.55
C GLN A 200 -0.70 29.28 -1.54
N VAL A 201 -0.20 28.78 -0.42
CA VAL A 201 0.48 29.58 0.60
C VAL A 201 2.01 29.47 0.54
N GLY A 202 2.56 29.02 -0.59
CA GLY A 202 3.99 29.02 -0.87
C GLY A 202 4.77 27.80 -0.39
N ALA A 203 4.09 26.69 -0.02
CA ALA A 203 4.80 25.46 0.34
C ALA A 203 5.53 24.87 -0.87
N ASN A 204 6.74 24.36 -0.63
CA ASN A 204 7.50 23.63 -1.62
C ASN A 204 6.95 22.18 -1.73
N LEU A 205 6.82 21.71 -2.97
CA LEU A 205 6.40 20.33 -3.28
C LEU A 205 7.59 19.56 -3.82
N VAL A 206 7.87 18.39 -3.24
CA VAL A 206 8.98 17.54 -3.65
C VAL A 206 8.47 16.13 -3.98
N GLN A 207 9.14 15.48 -4.93
CA GLN A 207 8.92 14.07 -5.26
C GLN A 207 7.46 13.71 -5.65
N MET A 208 6.73 14.65 -6.22
CA MET A 208 5.32 14.47 -6.60
C MET A 208 5.12 13.43 -7.70
N GLY A 209 6.14 13.17 -8.51
CA GLY A 209 6.12 12.20 -9.62
C GLY A 209 6.22 10.72 -9.18
N TRP A 210 6.51 10.45 -7.91
CA TRP A 210 6.61 9.08 -7.39
C TRP A 210 5.24 8.47 -7.08
N ILE A 211 4.44 8.29 -8.12
CA ILE A 211 3.09 7.71 -8.03
C ILE A 211 3.22 6.18 -8.06
N GLN A 212 2.78 5.52 -6.98
CA GLN A 212 2.80 4.06 -6.93
C GLN A 212 1.57 3.47 -7.60
N LEU A 213 1.76 2.51 -8.50
CA LEU A 213 0.70 1.66 -9.00
C LEU A 213 0.60 0.38 -8.17
N PHE A 214 -0.63 -0.08 -7.93
CA PHE A 214 -0.90 -1.38 -7.34
C PHE A 214 -1.05 -2.42 -8.45
N PRO A 215 -0.21 -3.47 -8.48
CA PRO A 215 -0.09 -4.33 -9.66
C PRO A 215 -1.18 -5.41 -9.78
N ALA A 216 -2.24 -5.39 -9.00
CA ALA A 216 -3.27 -6.43 -8.97
C ALA A 216 -4.68 -5.90 -8.71
N GLY A 217 -5.01 -4.72 -9.24
CA GLY A 217 -6.35 -4.15 -9.17
C GLY A 217 -7.21 -4.54 -10.37
N ASP A 218 -8.52 -4.64 -10.15
CA ASP A 218 -9.51 -4.73 -11.22
C ASP A 218 -9.37 -3.53 -12.17
N PRO A 219 -9.30 -3.73 -13.50
CA PRO A 219 -9.02 -2.65 -14.44
C PRO A 219 -10.11 -1.57 -14.52
N GLN A 220 -11.30 -1.84 -14.03
CA GLN A 220 -12.43 -0.88 -14.05
C GLN A 220 -12.59 -0.17 -12.70
N THR A 221 -12.43 -0.89 -11.60
CA THR A 221 -12.75 -0.38 -10.25
C THR A 221 -11.52 -0.15 -9.37
N GLY A 222 -10.37 -0.69 -9.75
CA GLY A 222 -9.18 -0.74 -8.89
C GLY A 222 -9.29 -1.72 -7.72
N ALA A 223 -10.46 -2.31 -7.49
CA ALA A 223 -10.68 -3.22 -6.37
C ALA A 223 -9.88 -4.53 -6.53
N THR A 224 -9.50 -5.13 -5.43
CA THR A 224 -8.85 -6.45 -5.40
C THR A 224 -9.88 -7.52 -5.05
N SER A 225 -10.05 -8.51 -5.93
CA SER A 225 -11.03 -9.58 -5.72
C SER A 225 -10.60 -10.54 -4.59
N PHE A 226 -9.33 -10.94 -4.56
CA PHE A 226 -8.80 -11.85 -3.55
C PHE A 226 -7.49 -11.36 -3.00
N LYS A 227 -7.29 -11.56 -1.70
CA LYS A 227 -6.00 -11.39 -1.05
C LYS A 227 -5.24 -12.71 -1.16
N LEU A 228 -4.31 -12.78 -2.08
CA LEU A 228 -3.40 -13.89 -2.25
C LEU A 228 -2.06 -13.59 -1.57
N GLY A 229 -1.48 -14.58 -0.91
CA GLY A 229 -0.12 -14.46 -0.38
C GLY A 229 0.91 -14.43 -1.52
N GLU A 230 2.05 -13.82 -1.27
CA GLU A 230 3.13 -13.60 -2.26
C GLU A 230 3.57 -14.88 -2.96
N ASN A 231 3.62 -15.99 -2.23
CA ASN A 231 4.05 -17.29 -2.75
C ASN A 231 2.88 -18.19 -3.16
N SER A 232 1.67 -17.63 -3.33
CA SER A 232 0.44 -18.40 -3.57
C SER A 232 -0.11 -18.27 -4.97
N CYS A 233 0.49 -17.49 -5.83
CA CYS A 233 -0.01 -17.23 -7.18
C CYS A 233 1.13 -17.02 -8.18
N ILE A 234 0.80 -17.16 -9.45
CA ILE A 234 1.63 -16.77 -10.59
C ILE A 234 0.86 -15.77 -11.45
N TYR A 235 1.59 -14.90 -12.14
CA TYR A 235 1.04 -13.96 -13.11
C TYR A 235 1.23 -14.50 -14.53
N VAL A 236 0.14 -14.61 -15.27
CA VAL A 236 0.17 -15.04 -16.67
C VAL A 236 -0.52 -14.01 -17.57
N ASN A 237 -0.05 -13.90 -18.81
CA ASN A 237 -0.68 -13.11 -19.84
C ASN A 237 -1.78 -13.92 -20.58
N ARG A 238 -2.41 -13.33 -21.58
CA ARG A 238 -3.44 -14.03 -22.40
C ARG A 238 -2.90 -15.26 -23.12
N ASP A 239 -1.58 -15.29 -23.39
CA ASP A 239 -0.94 -16.49 -23.98
C ASP A 239 -0.69 -17.60 -22.96
N GLY A 240 -1.10 -17.43 -21.71
CA GLY A 240 -0.92 -18.42 -20.64
C GLY A 240 0.53 -18.52 -20.15
N LYS A 241 1.39 -17.55 -20.46
CA LYS A 241 2.81 -17.54 -20.08
C LYS A 241 3.08 -16.58 -18.96
N ARG A 242 3.92 -16.99 -18.00
CA ARG A 242 4.52 -16.08 -17.02
C ARG A 242 5.47 -15.10 -17.73
N TYR A 243 5.64 -13.93 -17.15
CA TYR A 243 6.43 -12.85 -17.78
C TYR A 243 7.19 -12.00 -16.75
N VAL A 244 7.07 -12.27 -15.46
CA VAL A 244 7.74 -11.53 -14.38
C VAL A 244 7.90 -12.39 -13.14
N ASN A 245 8.92 -12.10 -12.33
CA ASN A 245 9.04 -12.61 -10.96
C ASN A 245 8.00 -11.92 -10.07
N GLU A 246 7.02 -12.63 -9.58
CA GLU A 246 5.90 -12.08 -8.79
C GLU A 246 6.31 -11.63 -7.37
N SER A 247 7.55 -11.90 -6.97
CA SER A 247 8.13 -11.39 -5.71
C SER A 247 8.82 -10.04 -5.85
N GLU A 248 8.84 -9.49 -7.06
CA GLU A 248 9.45 -8.18 -7.34
C GLU A 248 8.70 -7.02 -6.72
N ARG A 249 9.34 -5.86 -6.67
CA ARG A 249 8.75 -4.60 -6.22
C ARG A 249 7.51 -4.24 -7.06
N ARG A 250 6.60 -3.52 -6.45
CA ARG A 250 5.33 -3.13 -7.09
C ARG A 250 5.50 -2.33 -8.38
N ASP A 251 6.52 -1.48 -8.47
CA ASP A 251 6.82 -0.71 -9.68
C ASP A 251 7.31 -1.60 -10.82
N VAL A 252 8.12 -2.61 -10.53
CA VAL A 252 8.56 -3.63 -11.50
C VAL A 252 7.38 -4.43 -11.99
N LEU A 253 6.54 -4.93 -11.08
CA LEU A 253 5.33 -5.67 -11.41
C LEU A 253 4.36 -4.83 -12.25
N ALA A 254 4.11 -3.59 -11.84
CA ALA A 254 3.20 -2.70 -12.57
C ALA A 254 3.71 -2.38 -13.98
N LYS A 255 5.01 -2.14 -14.16
CA LYS A 255 5.62 -1.96 -15.50
C LYS A 255 5.47 -3.19 -16.36
N ALA A 256 5.76 -4.38 -15.81
CA ALA A 256 5.61 -5.64 -16.52
C ALA A 256 4.15 -5.92 -16.91
N ASN A 257 3.19 -5.61 -16.04
CA ASN A 257 1.77 -5.76 -16.30
C ASN A 257 1.29 -4.82 -17.42
N LEU A 258 1.68 -3.55 -17.35
CA LEU A 258 1.33 -2.55 -18.37
C LEU A 258 1.98 -2.83 -19.74
N ALA A 259 3.03 -3.63 -19.79
CA ALA A 259 3.66 -4.09 -21.02
C ALA A 259 2.93 -5.26 -21.69
N GLN A 260 2.01 -5.94 -20.97
CA GLN A 260 1.22 -6.99 -21.58
C GLN A 260 0.17 -6.42 -22.55
N LYS A 261 -0.33 -7.25 -23.44
CA LYS A 261 -1.39 -6.84 -24.39
C LYS A 261 -2.60 -6.26 -23.62
N ASP A 262 -3.00 -5.08 -23.99
CA ASP A 262 -4.10 -4.30 -23.36
C ASP A 262 -3.84 -3.97 -21.86
N GLY A 263 -2.60 -4.12 -21.37
CA GLY A 263 -2.28 -3.98 -19.94
C GLY A 263 -2.97 -5.02 -19.06
N LEU A 264 -3.44 -6.12 -19.63
CA LEU A 264 -4.21 -7.15 -18.93
C LEU A 264 -3.35 -8.39 -18.63
N PHE A 265 -3.57 -8.93 -17.47
CA PHE A 265 -2.95 -10.18 -17.00
C PHE A 265 -3.90 -10.92 -16.07
N PHE A 266 -3.57 -12.15 -15.77
CA PHE A 266 -4.35 -13.01 -14.89
C PHE A 266 -3.49 -13.47 -13.72
N VAL A 267 -4.09 -13.49 -12.53
CA VAL A 267 -3.47 -14.03 -11.32
C VAL A 267 -4.02 -15.43 -11.11
N ILE A 268 -3.18 -16.43 -11.28
CA ILE A 268 -3.55 -17.84 -11.15
C ILE A 268 -3.14 -18.35 -9.77
N SER A 269 -4.10 -18.94 -9.05
CA SER A 269 -3.88 -19.49 -7.72
C SER A 269 -4.74 -20.74 -7.48
N SER A 270 -4.28 -21.60 -6.58
CA SER A 270 -5.11 -22.68 -6.06
C SER A 270 -6.25 -22.12 -5.20
N ALA A 271 -7.46 -22.67 -5.31
CA ALA A 271 -8.60 -22.32 -4.49
C ALA A 271 -8.33 -22.47 -2.97
N LYS A 272 -7.44 -23.37 -2.57
CA LYS A 272 -7.02 -23.56 -1.17
C LYS A 272 -6.25 -22.37 -0.61
N ARG A 273 -5.72 -21.48 -1.46
CA ARG A 273 -4.97 -20.29 -1.06
C ARG A 273 -5.83 -19.02 -1.02
N ALA A 274 -7.02 -19.06 -1.58
CA ALA A 274 -7.98 -17.99 -1.41
C ALA A 274 -8.43 -17.96 0.07
N LEU A 275 -8.19 -16.83 0.74
CA LEU A 275 -8.63 -16.65 2.13
C LEU A 275 -10.13 -16.38 2.12
N ILE A 276 -10.90 -17.45 2.28
CA ILE A 276 -12.37 -17.43 2.33
C ILE A 276 -12.78 -17.83 3.75
N ASP A 277 -13.65 -17.05 4.36
CA ASP A 277 -14.19 -17.35 5.70
C ASP A 277 -15.31 -18.41 5.64
N LYS A 278 -15.83 -18.79 6.82
CA LYS A 278 -16.90 -19.77 6.96
C LYS A 278 -18.23 -19.34 6.29
N ASP A 279 -18.43 -18.05 6.06
CA ASP A 279 -19.62 -17.47 5.45
C ASP A 279 -19.46 -17.24 3.93
N GLY A 280 -18.39 -17.80 3.34
CA GLY A 280 -18.11 -17.71 1.91
C GLY A 280 -17.64 -16.33 1.46
N ARG A 281 -17.09 -15.52 2.37
CA ARG A 281 -16.60 -14.17 2.08
C ARG A 281 -15.08 -14.14 1.96
N ASN A 282 -14.58 -13.30 1.07
CA ASN A 282 -13.16 -13.03 0.95
C ASN A 282 -12.62 -12.20 2.13
N ALA A 283 -11.32 -11.96 2.16
CA ALA A 283 -10.66 -11.15 3.20
C ALA A 283 -11.15 -9.67 3.28
N TYR A 284 -11.93 -9.22 2.31
CA TYR A 284 -12.54 -7.88 2.25
C TYR A 284 -14.04 -7.89 2.60
N GLY A 285 -14.60 -9.05 3.01
CA GLY A 285 -15.99 -9.21 3.40
C GLY A 285 -16.97 -9.37 2.22
N VAL A 286 -16.48 -9.51 0.98
CA VAL A 286 -17.31 -9.69 -0.23
C VAL A 286 -17.59 -11.17 -0.44
N LYS A 287 -18.81 -11.53 -0.77
CA LYS A 287 -19.17 -12.91 -1.10
C LYS A 287 -18.44 -13.37 -2.37
N VAL A 288 -17.86 -14.56 -2.31
CA VAL A 288 -17.14 -15.16 -3.45
C VAL A 288 -18.06 -15.37 -4.65
N GLU A 289 -19.32 -15.72 -4.42
CA GLU A 289 -20.35 -15.85 -5.47
C GLU A 289 -20.52 -14.57 -6.26
N ASP A 290 -20.62 -13.41 -5.57
CA ASP A 290 -20.76 -12.10 -6.22
C ASP A 290 -19.52 -11.76 -7.06
N ILE A 291 -18.33 -12.10 -6.56
CA ILE A 291 -17.07 -11.91 -7.30
C ILE A 291 -17.05 -12.75 -8.57
N LEU A 292 -17.44 -14.02 -8.49
CA LEU A 292 -17.50 -14.90 -9.66
C LEU A 292 -18.58 -14.46 -10.65
N ALA A 293 -19.75 -14.05 -10.17
CA ALA A 293 -20.85 -13.55 -11.01
C ALA A 293 -20.47 -12.25 -11.74
N SER A 294 -19.53 -11.45 -11.21
CA SER A 294 -19.05 -10.23 -11.87
C SER A 294 -18.28 -10.47 -13.18
N GLY A 295 -17.88 -11.72 -13.46
CA GLY A 295 -17.08 -12.08 -14.64
C GLY A 295 -15.61 -11.62 -14.58
N LYS A 296 -15.14 -11.13 -13.42
CA LYS A 296 -13.76 -10.62 -13.20
C LYS A 296 -12.86 -11.64 -12.52
N SER A 297 -13.45 -12.71 -12.01
CA SER A 297 -12.74 -13.85 -11.42
C SER A 297 -13.39 -15.14 -11.89
N TYR A 298 -12.58 -16.15 -12.05
CA TYR A 298 -13.00 -17.43 -12.62
C TYR A 298 -12.62 -18.56 -11.67
N LYS A 299 -13.44 -19.60 -11.63
CA LYS A 299 -13.17 -20.85 -10.90
C LYS A 299 -13.48 -22.03 -11.82
N ALA A 300 -12.60 -23.03 -11.79
CA ALA A 300 -12.78 -24.30 -12.50
C ALA A 300 -12.03 -25.41 -11.77
N ASP A 301 -12.34 -26.66 -12.08
CA ASP A 301 -11.70 -27.83 -11.50
C ASP A 301 -10.44 -28.25 -12.29
N THR A 302 -10.35 -27.85 -13.57
CA THR A 302 -9.18 -28.07 -14.44
C THR A 302 -8.60 -26.75 -14.95
N LEU A 303 -7.33 -26.77 -15.34
CA LEU A 303 -6.65 -25.61 -15.92
C LEU A 303 -7.20 -25.29 -17.31
N GLU A 304 -7.59 -26.28 -18.07
CA GLU A 304 -8.17 -26.15 -19.39
C GLU A 304 -9.51 -25.42 -19.35
N GLU A 305 -10.39 -25.81 -18.42
CA GLU A 305 -11.66 -25.11 -18.19
C GLU A 305 -11.46 -23.69 -17.69
N LEU A 306 -10.50 -23.50 -16.77
CA LEU A 306 -10.15 -22.18 -16.25
C LEU A 306 -9.68 -21.26 -17.39
N ALA A 307 -8.78 -21.77 -18.22
CA ALA A 307 -8.27 -21.04 -19.38
C ALA A 307 -9.37 -20.66 -20.36
N LYS A 308 -10.28 -21.60 -20.67
CA LYS A 308 -11.44 -21.33 -21.54
C LYS A 308 -12.33 -20.23 -20.96
N LYS A 309 -12.68 -20.30 -19.66
CA LYS A 309 -13.50 -19.28 -18.99
C LYS A 309 -12.84 -17.90 -18.98
N ALA A 310 -11.53 -17.84 -18.80
CA ALA A 310 -10.77 -16.60 -18.71
C ALA A 310 -10.26 -16.05 -20.06
N GLY A 311 -10.42 -16.79 -21.14
CA GLY A 311 -9.90 -16.41 -22.46
C GLY A 311 -8.36 -16.46 -22.54
N ILE A 312 -7.75 -17.45 -21.89
CA ILE A 312 -6.30 -17.70 -21.85
C ILE A 312 -5.98 -18.90 -22.75
N ASN A 313 -4.79 -18.93 -23.34
CA ASN A 313 -4.32 -20.13 -24.06
C ASN A 313 -4.17 -21.32 -23.11
N ALA A 314 -5.00 -22.35 -23.29
CA ALA A 314 -5.07 -23.49 -22.36
C ALA A 314 -3.80 -24.32 -22.35
N ALA A 315 -3.24 -24.66 -23.51
CA ALA A 315 -2.04 -25.50 -23.62
C ALA A 315 -0.83 -24.84 -22.91
N ASN A 316 -0.64 -23.55 -23.15
CA ASN A 316 0.42 -22.79 -22.51
C ASN A 316 0.19 -22.62 -21.00
N LEU A 317 -1.06 -22.43 -20.54
CA LEU A 317 -1.37 -22.31 -19.11
C LEU A 317 -1.01 -23.61 -18.36
N VAL A 318 -1.41 -24.76 -18.91
CA VAL A 318 -1.10 -26.07 -18.35
C VAL A 318 0.41 -26.29 -18.24
N GLU A 319 1.14 -26.00 -19.30
CA GLU A 319 2.60 -26.12 -19.33
C GLU A 319 3.28 -25.15 -18.34
N THR A 320 2.79 -23.93 -18.26
CA THR A 320 3.29 -22.90 -17.33
C THR A 320 3.12 -23.35 -15.87
N VAL A 321 1.93 -23.84 -15.50
CA VAL A 321 1.65 -24.33 -14.13
C VAL A 321 2.46 -25.59 -13.82
N LYS A 322 2.61 -26.50 -14.80
CA LYS A 322 3.46 -27.70 -14.65
C LYS A 322 4.89 -27.32 -14.33
N LYS A 323 5.51 -26.45 -15.12
CA LYS A 323 6.88 -25.95 -14.88
C LYS A 323 7.02 -25.27 -13.51
N TRP A 324 6.08 -24.41 -13.15
CA TRP A 324 6.08 -23.77 -11.85
C TRP A 324 6.04 -24.79 -10.70
N ASN A 325 5.17 -25.80 -10.78
CA ASN A 325 5.08 -26.87 -9.78
C ASN A 325 6.38 -27.69 -9.69
N GLU A 326 7.08 -27.89 -10.79
CA GLU A 326 8.39 -28.56 -10.81
C GLU A 326 9.47 -27.74 -10.10
N PHE A 327 9.54 -26.43 -10.33
CA PHE A 327 10.41 -25.52 -9.58
C PHE A 327 10.14 -25.57 -8.09
N CYS A 328 8.86 -25.49 -7.70
CA CYS A 328 8.46 -25.58 -6.29
C CYS A 328 8.89 -26.91 -5.65
N LYS A 329 8.76 -28.03 -6.35
CA LYS A 329 9.18 -29.36 -5.85
C LYS A 329 10.71 -29.45 -5.69
N LYS A 330 11.46 -28.85 -6.60
CA LYS A 330 12.92 -28.86 -6.57
C LYS A 330 13.49 -27.88 -5.54
N GLY A 331 12.77 -26.85 -5.16
CA GLY A 331 13.24 -25.79 -4.26
C GLY A 331 14.40 -24.97 -4.82
N THR A 332 14.54 -24.88 -6.14
CA THR A 332 15.71 -24.28 -6.81
C THR A 332 15.48 -22.86 -7.32
N GLY A 333 14.31 -22.29 -7.12
CA GLY A 333 13.94 -21.07 -7.83
C GLY A 333 13.67 -21.30 -9.31
N ASP A 334 13.10 -20.32 -9.97
CA ASP A 334 12.74 -20.40 -11.39
C ASP A 334 13.65 -19.55 -12.28
N GLU A 335 13.43 -19.65 -13.59
CA GLU A 335 14.16 -18.91 -14.63
C GLU A 335 14.01 -17.37 -14.54
N MET A 336 13.02 -16.87 -13.79
CA MET A 336 12.79 -15.44 -13.57
C MET A 336 13.40 -14.95 -12.25
N GLY A 337 14.12 -15.82 -11.53
CA GLY A 337 14.77 -15.49 -10.25
C GLY A 337 13.81 -15.46 -9.06
N ARG A 338 12.59 -16.01 -9.18
CA ARG A 338 11.69 -16.12 -8.05
C ARG A 338 12.09 -17.31 -7.18
N PRO A 339 12.31 -17.09 -5.86
CA PRO A 339 12.51 -18.22 -4.93
C PRO A 339 11.22 -19.02 -4.82
N THR A 340 11.35 -20.34 -4.71
CA THR A 340 10.24 -21.31 -4.59
C THR A 340 10.06 -21.77 -3.15
#